data_ce0d94a87f3fc99754ab5a25873232f7
#
_entry.id   ce0d94a87f3fc99754ab5a25873232f7
#
_cell.length_a   1.000
_cell.length_b   1.000
_cell.length_c   1.000
_cell.angle_alpha   90.00
_cell.angle_beta   90.00
_cell.angle_gamma   90.00
#
_symmetry.space_group_name_H-M   'P 1'
#
loop_
_entity.id
_entity.type
_entity.pdbx_description
1 polymer ?
#
loop_
_entity_poly.entity_id
_entity_poly.type
_entity_poly.pdbx_seq_one_letter_code
_entity_poly.pdbx_strand_id
1 'polypeptide(L)'
;MKTARTMIISTIFVDLVFPMFPFYTGQRLLAAIYSGALLGLGMVLFYMRGSSSGGADFLTMTIKKKRPHMSLGRLTLLIDLIIILIGWPVFGDVDSVLYGLIAVFVCSMVIDKILYGIGAGTLAIIVTSKGEETAEEIGRITDRGVTSLEGMGTYTKSKRNVLLCACSKSEAYLVKNAVYQVDDSAFVMFTETSEVLGEGFKESLDEL
;
A
#
# COMPACT_ATOMS: atom_id res chain seq x y z
N MET A 1 -12.17 23.61 7.01
CA MET A 1 -11.03 24.56 7.07
C MET A 1 -9.72 24.00 6.50
N LYS A 2 -9.39 22.70 6.67
CA LYS A 2 -8.13 22.10 6.13
C LYS A 2 -8.05 22.24 4.59
N THR A 3 -9.08 21.80 3.86
CA THR A 3 -9.12 21.84 2.39
C THR A 3 -9.00 23.26 1.81
N ALA A 4 -9.66 24.26 2.39
CA ALA A 4 -9.56 25.64 1.92
C ALA A 4 -8.12 26.20 2.03
N ARG A 5 -7.42 25.92 3.11
CA ARG A 5 -6.00 26.29 3.26
C ARG A 5 -5.13 25.60 2.22
N THR A 6 -5.39 24.32 1.98
CA THR A 6 -4.66 23.52 0.97
C THR A 6 -4.87 24.08 -0.43
N MET A 7 -6.12 24.44 -0.78
CA MET A 7 -6.44 25.06 -2.08
C MET A 7 -5.67 26.35 -2.30
N ILE A 8 -5.67 27.27 -1.32
CA ILE A 8 -4.94 28.54 -1.42
C ILE A 8 -3.45 28.30 -1.65
N ILE A 9 -2.84 27.41 -0.86
CA ILE A 9 -1.40 27.10 -0.98
C ILE A 9 -1.10 26.47 -2.35
N SER A 10 -1.94 25.53 -2.80
CA SER A 10 -1.75 24.87 -4.11
C SER A 10 -1.89 25.88 -5.26
N THR A 11 -2.86 26.78 -5.21
CA THR A 11 -3.04 27.82 -6.24
C THR A 11 -1.82 28.74 -6.31
N ILE A 12 -1.34 29.22 -5.16
CA ILE A 12 -0.13 30.05 -5.12
C ILE A 12 1.07 29.31 -5.71
N PHE A 13 1.23 28.03 -5.36
CA PHE A 13 2.35 27.25 -5.86
C PHE A 13 2.25 27.02 -7.37
N VAL A 14 1.08 26.64 -7.88
CA VAL A 14 0.86 26.35 -9.32
C VAL A 14 0.99 27.62 -10.16
N ASP A 15 0.46 28.74 -9.68
CA ASP A 15 0.39 29.97 -10.50
C ASP A 15 1.67 30.82 -10.41
N LEU A 16 2.40 30.78 -9.28
CA LEU A 16 3.57 31.63 -9.07
C LEU A 16 4.90 30.86 -9.08
N VAL A 17 4.92 29.66 -8.47
CA VAL A 17 6.19 28.91 -8.28
C VAL A 17 6.45 27.97 -9.45
N PHE A 18 5.43 27.22 -9.87
CA PHE A 18 5.58 26.23 -10.94
C PHE A 18 6.07 26.80 -12.27
N PRO A 19 5.64 27.98 -12.75
CA PRO A 19 6.15 28.58 -13.99
C PRO A 19 7.63 28.95 -13.96
N MET A 20 8.25 29.03 -12.78
CA MET A 20 9.69 29.30 -12.64
C MET A 20 10.57 28.09 -12.94
N PHE A 21 9.99 26.88 -13.01
CA PHE A 21 10.72 25.67 -13.32
C PHE A 21 10.78 25.43 -14.83
N PRO A 22 11.90 24.88 -15.36
CA PRO A 22 12.02 24.57 -16.77
C PRO A 22 11.04 23.46 -17.17
N PHE A 23 10.41 23.61 -18.34
CA PHE A 23 9.55 22.57 -18.88
C PHE A 23 10.37 21.41 -19.41
N TYR A 24 9.94 20.20 -19.12
CA TYR A 24 10.53 19.00 -19.69
C TYR A 24 10.12 18.84 -21.15
N THR A 25 11.11 18.86 -22.06
CA THR A 25 10.91 18.75 -23.51
C THR A 25 11.33 17.40 -24.09
N GLY A 26 11.59 16.42 -23.24
CA GLY A 26 12.06 15.09 -23.64
C GLY A 26 10.93 14.14 -24.07
N GLN A 27 11.14 12.85 -23.82
CA GLN A 27 10.20 11.80 -24.22
C GLN A 27 8.87 11.89 -23.44
N ARG A 28 7.75 11.98 -24.18
CA ARG A 28 6.41 12.09 -23.59
C ARG A 28 6.05 10.93 -22.64
N LEU A 29 6.52 9.71 -22.94
CA LEU A 29 6.31 8.55 -22.08
C LEU A 29 6.95 8.73 -20.69
N LEU A 30 8.20 9.20 -20.65
CA LEU A 30 8.87 9.47 -19.39
C LEU A 30 8.16 10.59 -18.62
N ALA A 31 7.74 11.64 -19.31
CA ALA A 31 6.94 12.71 -18.70
C ALA A 31 5.67 12.15 -18.04
N ALA A 32 4.92 11.28 -18.73
CA ALA A 32 3.70 10.66 -18.22
C ALA A 32 3.96 9.81 -16.96
N ILE A 33 5.01 8.99 -16.97
CA ILE A 33 5.36 8.12 -15.83
C ILE A 33 5.78 8.95 -14.62
N TYR A 34 6.73 9.89 -14.81
CA TYR A 34 7.23 10.69 -13.70
C TYR A 34 6.19 11.67 -13.15
N SER A 35 5.38 12.28 -14.02
CA SER A 35 4.29 13.16 -13.57
C SER A 35 3.24 12.38 -12.76
N GLY A 36 2.85 11.18 -13.23
CA GLY A 36 1.94 10.31 -12.50
C GLY A 36 2.50 9.90 -11.15
N ALA A 37 3.78 9.55 -11.07
CA ALA A 37 4.42 9.18 -9.81
C ALA A 37 4.49 10.36 -8.82
N LEU A 38 4.93 11.53 -9.27
CA LEU A 38 5.01 12.73 -8.43
C LEU A 38 3.64 13.22 -7.99
N LEU A 39 2.66 13.20 -8.89
CA LEU A 39 1.27 13.54 -8.57
C LEU A 39 0.71 12.57 -7.52
N GLY A 40 0.94 11.26 -7.69
CA GLY A 40 0.53 10.24 -6.75
C GLY A 40 1.12 10.46 -5.35
N LEU A 41 2.40 10.79 -5.25
CA LEU A 41 3.06 11.17 -3.99
C LEU A 41 2.38 12.39 -3.34
N GLY A 42 2.12 13.43 -4.11
CA GLY A 42 1.42 14.63 -3.63
C GLY A 42 0.02 14.31 -3.11
N MET A 43 -0.74 13.49 -3.85
CA MET A 43 -2.09 13.07 -3.47
C MET A 43 -2.11 12.25 -2.18
N VAL A 44 -1.12 11.37 -1.99
CA VAL A 44 -0.97 10.61 -0.74
C VAL A 44 -0.84 11.55 0.46
N LEU A 45 -0.03 12.59 0.36
CA LEU A 45 0.14 13.55 1.45
C LEU A 45 -1.16 14.26 1.82
N PHE A 46 -2.00 14.58 0.83
CA PHE A 46 -3.33 15.14 1.07
C PHE A 46 -4.24 14.12 1.76
N TYR A 47 -4.30 12.90 1.26
CA TYR A 47 -5.16 11.85 1.80
C TYR A 47 -4.77 11.47 3.23
N MET A 48 -3.47 11.36 3.54
CA MET A 48 -2.99 11.09 4.91
C MET A 48 -3.36 12.20 5.92
N ARG A 49 -3.60 13.43 5.45
CA ARG A 49 -4.05 14.55 6.29
C ARG A 49 -5.57 14.74 6.29
N GLY A 50 -6.33 13.82 5.66
CA GLY A 50 -7.78 13.93 5.50
C GLY A 50 -8.17 15.21 4.75
N SER A 51 -7.34 15.66 3.81
CA SER A 51 -7.52 16.87 3.01
C SER A 51 -7.62 16.52 1.52
N SER A 52 -8.08 17.48 0.72
CA SER A 52 -8.21 17.36 -0.72
C SER A 52 -7.60 18.60 -1.39
N SER A 53 -7.18 18.48 -2.63
CA SER A 53 -6.70 19.63 -3.42
C SER A 53 -7.83 20.57 -3.85
N GLY A 54 -9.09 20.11 -3.73
CA GLY A 54 -10.29 20.84 -4.15
C GLY A 54 -10.72 20.54 -5.59
N GLY A 55 -10.06 19.58 -6.25
CA GLY A 55 -10.40 19.08 -7.59
C GLY A 55 -11.20 17.76 -7.55
N ALA A 56 -10.98 16.90 -8.55
CA ALA A 56 -11.64 15.59 -8.67
C ALA A 56 -11.38 14.65 -7.47
N ASP A 57 -10.28 14.85 -6.76
CA ASP A 57 -9.93 14.14 -5.53
C ASP A 57 -10.94 14.34 -4.39
N PHE A 58 -11.68 15.45 -4.38
CA PHE A 58 -12.81 15.63 -3.46
C PHE A 58 -13.92 14.59 -3.70
N LEU A 59 -14.20 14.28 -4.96
CA LEU A 59 -15.15 13.21 -5.32
C LEU A 59 -14.62 11.85 -4.85
N THR A 60 -13.33 11.59 -5.05
CA THR A 60 -12.66 10.38 -4.57
C THR A 60 -12.88 10.17 -3.07
N MET A 61 -12.60 11.18 -2.26
CA MET A 61 -12.83 11.12 -0.81
C MET A 61 -14.29 10.95 -0.42
N THR A 62 -15.19 11.62 -1.14
CA THR A 62 -16.64 11.52 -0.89
C THR A 62 -17.16 10.11 -1.20
N ILE A 63 -16.71 9.51 -2.31
CA ILE A 63 -17.09 8.14 -2.69
C ILE A 63 -16.46 7.14 -1.72
N LYS A 64 -15.22 7.35 -1.29
CA LYS A 64 -14.55 6.50 -0.28
C LYS A 64 -15.37 6.39 1.00
N LYS A 65 -15.95 7.48 1.50
CA LYS A 65 -16.85 7.46 2.67
C LYS A 65 -18.08 6.58 2.45
N LYS A 66 -18.61 6.52 1.23
CA LYS A 66 -19.78 5.69 0.87
C LYS A 66 -19.38 4.25 0.50
N ARG A 67 -18.17 4.03 0.03
CA ARG A 67 -17.64 2.74 -0.44
C ARG A 67 -16.28 2.45 0.23
N PRO A 68 -16.25 2.16 1.54
CA PRO A 68 -15.01 2.03 2.31
C PRO A 68 -14.11 0.87 1.85
N HIS A 69 -14.67 -0.15 1.18
CA HIS A 69 -13.94 -1.30 0.63
C HIS A 69 -13.13 -0.99 -0.65
N MET A 70 -13.39 0.13 -1.32
CA MET A 70 -12.60 0.52 -2.51
C MET A 70 -11.36 1.31 -2.08
N SER A 71 -10.21 1.03 -2.70
CA SER A 71 -9.00 1.80 -2.45
C SER A 71 -9.10 3.22 -3.04
N LEU A 72 -8.39 4.17 -2.45
CA LEU A 72 -8.37 5.57 -2.93
C LEU A 72 -7.74 5.67 -4.32
N GLY A 73 -6.66 4.93 -4.60
CA GLY A 73 -6.05 4.90 -5.93
C GLY A 73 -7.00 4.37 -6.99
N ARG A 74 -7.74 3.27 -6.69
CA ARG A 74 -8.74 2.73 -7.62
C ARG A 74 -9.86 3.74 -7.91
N LEU A 75 -10.33 4.45 -6.88
CA LEU A 75 -11.34 5.49 -7.05
C LEU A 75 -10.82 6.65 -7.89
N THR A 76 -9.60 7.12 -7.63
CA THR A 76 -8.92 8.14 -8.43
C THR A 76 -8.82 7.70 -9.89
N LEU A 77 -8.32 6.45 -10.14
CA LEU A 77 -8.22 5.91 -11.49
C LEU A 77 -9.55 5.94 -12.24
N LEU A 78 -10.64 5.50 -11.60
CA LEU A 78 -11.96 5.46 -12.23
C LEU A 78 -12.50 6.86 -12.55
N ILE A 79 -12.34 7.82 -11.65
CA ILE A 79 -12.80 9.19 -11.86
C ILE A 79 -12.00 9.86 -12.98
N ASP A 80 -10.66 9.75 -12.92
CA ASP A 80 -9.79 10.36 -13.91
C ASP A 80 -9.93 9.70 -15.29
N LEU A 81 -10.17 8.37 -15.35
CA LEU A 81 -10.49 7.68 -16.58
C LEU A 81 -11.74 8.28 -17.25
N ILE A 82 -12.80 8.52 -16.47
CA ILE A 82 -14.01 9.14 -16.98
C ILE A 82 -13.73 10.56 -17.48
N ILE A 83 -12.95 11.35 -16.75
CA ILE A 83 -12.58 12.72 -17.12
C ILE A 83 -11.79 12.72 -18.43
N ILE A 84 -10.81 11.83 -18.59
CA ILE A 84 -10.00 11.70 -19.80
C ILE A 84 -10.86 11.30 -21.00
N LEU A 85 -11.76 10.32 -20.84
CA LEU A 85 -12.65 9.89 -21.92
C LEU A 85 -13.63 10.98 -22.36
N ILE A 86 -14.17 11.76 -21.43
CA ILE A 86 -15.04 12.90 -21.75
C ILE A 86 -14.23 14.03 -22.41
N GLY A 87 -12.98 14.23 -22.00
CA GLY A 87 -12.08 15.25 -22.56
C GLY A 87 -11.50 14.90 -23.92
N TRP A 88 -11.53 13.62 -24.33
CA TRP A 88 -10.94 13.15 -25.59
C TRP A 88 -11.32 14.00 -26.83
N PRO A 89 -12.60 14.32 -27.09
CA PRO A 89 -12.97 15.14 -28.24
C PRO A 89 -12.33 16.54 -28.24
N VAL A 90 -11.96 17.04 -27.06
CA VAL A 90 -11.33 18.36 -26.88
C VAL A 90 -9.82 18.28 -27.15
N PHE A 91 -9.17 17.19 -26.74
CA PHE A 91 -7.73 17.01 -26.92
C PHE A 91 -7.33 16.74 -28.38
N GLY A 92 -8.23 16.11 -29.18
CA GLY A 92 -8.04 15.88 -30.62
C GLY A 92 -6.90 14.93 -30.99
N ASP A 93 -6.09 14.47 -30.02
CA ASP A 93 -4.90 13.64 -30.21
C ASP A 93 -4.99 12.39 -29.33
N VAL A 94 -4.96 11.22 -29.99
CA VAL A 94 -5.02 9.91 -29.31
C VAL A 94 -3.80 9.69 -28.43
N ASP A 95 -2.62 10.13 -28.84
CA ASP A 95 -1.39 9.98 -28.07
C ASP A 95 -1.49 10.70 -26.71
N SER A 96 -2.05 11.89 -26.68
CA SER A 96 -2.27 12.64 -25.44
C SER A 96 -3.20 11.91 -24.47
N VAL A 97 -4.24 11.26 -24.98
CA VAL A 97 -5.13 10.41 -24.17
C VAL A 97 -4.38 9.21 -23.60
N LEU A 98 -3.59 8.51 -24.44
CA LEU A 98 -2.83 7.35 -24.00
C LEU A 98 -1.78 7.70 -22.94
N TYR A 99 -1.05 8.79 -23.11
CA TYR A 99 -0.10 9.27 -22.08
C TYR A 99 -0.82 9.72 -20.80
N GLY A 100 -1.98 10.33 -20.92
CA GLY A 100 -2.83 10.66 -19.78
C GLY A 100 -3.25 9.40 -18.99
N LEU A 101 -3.69 8.36 -19.68
CA LEU A 101 -4.05 7.08 -19.08
C LEU A 101 -2.86 6.42 -18.35
N ILE A 102 -1.67 6.47 -18.94
CA ILE A 102 -0.45 5.97 -18.30
C ILE A 102 -0.16 6.77 -17.01
N ALA A 103 -0.22 8.10 -17.07
CA ALA A 103 0.04 8.96 -15.92
C ALA A 103 -0.94 8.68 -14.76
N VAL A 104 -2.23 8.57 -15.05
CA VAL A 104 -3.26 8.29 -14.04
C VAL A 104 -3.12 6.88 -13.48
N PHE A 105 -2.79 5.89 -14.30
CA PHE A 105 -2.53 4.53 -13.84
C PHE A 105 -1.34 4.48 -12.87
N VAL A 106 -0.22 5.11 -13.22
CA VAL A 106 0.96 5.21 -12.34
C VAL A 106 0.60 5.95 -11.04
N CYS A 107 -0.12 7.06 -11.13
CA CYS A 107 -0.60 7.82 -9.98
C CYS A 107 -1.43 6.93 -9.03
N SER A 108 -2.39 6.20 -9.57
CA SER A 108 -3.24 5.26 -8.81
C SER A 108 -2.42 4.18 -8.10
N MET A 109 -1.44 3.59 -8.79
CA MET A 109 -0.54 2.59 -8.20
C MET A 109 0.28 3.14 -7.04
N VAL A 110 0.81 4.36 -7.19
CA VAL A 110 1.60 5.03 -6.14
C VAL A 110 0.73 5.32 -4.93
N ILE A 111 -0.48 5.85 -5.15
CA ILE A 111 -1.44 6.12 -4.07
C ILE A 111 -1.72 4.84 -3.28
N ASP A 112 -2.10 3.77 -3.97
CA ASP A 112 -2.46 2.52 -3.29
C ASP A 112 -1.26 1.87 -2.60
N LYS A 113 -0.09 1.88 -3.25
CA LYS A 113 1.10 1.26 -2.68
C LYS A 113 1.60 1.96 -1.41
N ILE A 114 1.44 3.28 -1.34
CA ILE A 114 1.88 4.02 -0.15
C ILE A 114 0.79 3.96 0.94
N LEU A 115 -0.47 4.24 0.62
CA LEU A 115 -1.53 4.27 1.63
C LEU A 115 -1.84 2.91 2.24
N TYR A 116 -1.83 1.86 1.43
CA TYR A 116 -2.20 0.51 1.85
C TYR A 116 -1.00 -0.46 1.91
N GLY A 117 0.18 -0.03 1.48
CA GLY A 117 1.42 -0.78 1.66
C GLY A 117 2.15 -0.44 2.97
N ILE A 118 1.87 0.74 3.56
CA ILE A 118 2.36 1.13 4.87
C ILE A 118 1.48 0.43 5.91
N GLY A 119 2.00 -0.62 6.54
CA GLY A 119 1.26 -1.48 7.48
C GLY A 119 0.90 -2.86 6.93
N ALA A 120 1.20 -3.12 5.65
CA ALA A 120 1.20 -4.48 5.14
C ALA A 120 2.27 -5.30 5.84
N GLY A 121 1.88 -6.44 6.38
CA GLY A 121 2.77 -7.38 7.02
C GLY A 121 2.87 -8.69 6.26
N THR A 122 3.49 -9.63 6.90
CA THR A 122 3.57 -11.02 6.46
C THR A 122 3.14 -11.92 7.61
N LEU A 123 2.20 -12.80 7.37
CA LEU A 123 1.86 -13.86 8.30
C LEU A 123 2.69 -15.10 7.94
N ALA A 124 3.56 -15.51 8.84
CA ALA A 124 4.24 -16.80 8.77
C ALA A 124 3.37 -17.87 9.42
N ILE A 125 3.06 -18.91 8.68
CA ILE A 125 2.38 -20.13 9.14
C ILE A 125 3.41 -21.25 9.12
N ILE A 126 3.75 -21.79 10.28
CA ILE A 126 4.84 -22.75 10.45
C ILE A 126 4.27 -24.03 11.03
N VAL A 127 4.49 -25.15 10.37
CA VAL A 127 4.10 -26.47 10.85
C VAL A 127 5.35 -27.22 11.27
N THR A 128 5.50 -27.50 12.56
CA THR A 128 6.71 -28.11 13.14
C THR A 128 6.36 -29.13 14.22
N SER A 129 7.30 -30.02 14.51
CA SER A 129 7.23 -30.92 15.68
C SER A 129 7.86 -30.31 16.93
N LYS A 130 8.64 -29.22 16.78
CA LYS A 130 9.37 -28.53 17.86
C LYS A 130 8.77 -27.12 18.09
N GLY A 131 7.48 -27.09 18.45
CA GLY A 131 6.71 -25.83 18.49
C GLY A 131 7.25 -24.81 19.48
N GLU A 132 7.51 -25.23 20.72
CA GLU A 132 7.96 -24.33 21.80
C GLU A 132 9.36 -23.76 21.50
N GLU A 133 10.31 -24.63 21.17
CA GLU A 133 11.69 -24.24 20.82
C GLU A 133 11.73 -23.29 19.61
N THR A 134 10.90 -23.56 18.61
CA THR A 134 10.80 -22.73 17.41
C THR A 134 10.19 -21.36 17.72
N ALA A 135 9.15 -21.32 18.57
CA ALA A 135 8.52 -20.07 18.97
C ALA A 135 9.46 -19.18 19.80
N GLU A 136 10.22 -19.78 20.72
CA GLU A 136 11.23 -19.06 21.53
C GLU A 136 12.33 -18.48 20.63
N GLU A 137 12.85 -19.24 19.67
CA GLU A 137 13.90 -18.77 18.77
C GLU A 137 13.41 -17.64 17.85
N ILE A 138 12.18 -17.73 17.33
CA ILE A 138 11.58 -16.64 16.57
C ILE A 138 11.46 -15.38 17.43
N GLY A 139 10.91 -15.49 18.65
CA GLY A 139 10.77 -14.37 19.57
C GLY A 139 12.10 -13.73 19.90
N ARG A 140 13.14 -14.54 20.14
CA ARG A 140 14.49 -14.08 20.46
C ARG A 140 15.15 -13.27 19.35
N ILE A 141 14.94 -13.67 18.07
CA ILE A 141 15.58 -13.02 16.91
C ILE A 141 14.78 -11.81 16.41
N THR A 142 13.45 -11.88 16.50
CA THR A 142 12.57 -10.88 15.84
C THR A 142 11.83 -9.98 16.81
N ASP A 143 11.84 -10.29 18.10
CA ASP A 143 11.01 -9.62 19.12
C ASP A 143 9.51 -9.64 18.74
N ARG A 144 9.05 -10.70 18.07
CA ARG A 144 7.67 -10.90 17.63
C ARG A 144 6.98 -12.00 18.41
N GLY A 145 5.73 -11.74 18.76
CA GLY A 145 4.87 -12.73 19.39
C GLY A 145 4.56 -13.89 18.42
N VAL A 146 4.53 -15.11 18.95
CA VAL A 146 4.17 -16.31 18.22
C VAL A 146 2.99 -16.98 18.92
N THR A 147 1.93 -17.30 18.16
CA THR A 147 0.79 -18.07 18.66
C THR A 147 0.89 -19.50 18.20
N SER A 148 0.82 -20.45 19.13
CA SER A 148 0.85 -21.88 18.82
C SER A 148 -0.56 -22.47 18.84
N LEU A 149 -0.89 -23.25 17.82
CA LEU A 149 -2.08 -24.07 17.72
C LEU A 149 -1.69 -25.54 17.66
N GLU A 150 -2.40 -26.38 18.40
CA GLU A 150 -2.22 -27.84 18.28
C GLU A 150 -2.87 -28.34 16.98
N GLY A 151 -2.14 -29.12 16.23
CA GLY A 151 -2.59 -29.74 14.99
C GLY A 151 -2.26 -31.22 14.96
N MET A 152 -2.88 -31.96 14.04
CA MET A 152 -2.58 -33.35 13.76
C MET A 152 -2.32 -33.54 12.26
N GLY A 153 -1.22 -34.14 11.93
CA GLY A 153 -0.94 -34.58 10.58
C GLY A 153 -1.93 -35.67 10.16
N THR A 154 -2.79 -35.39 9.18
CA THR A 154 -3.85 -36.33 8.78
C THR A 154 -3.31 -37.63 8.20
N TYR A 155 -2.17 -37.56 7.55
CA TYR A 155 -1.49 -38.73 6.97
C TYR A 155 -0.63 -39.46 7.99
N THR A 156 0.23 -38.75 8.72
CA THR A 156 1.16 -39.34 9.69
C THR A 156 0.52 -39.69 11.04
N LYS A 157 -0.68 -39.19 11.30
CA LYS A 157 -1.39 -39.29 12.61
C LYS A 157 -0.54 -38.79 13.79
N SER A 158 0.47 -37.97 13.52
CA SER A 158 1.35 -37.40 14.53
C SER A 158 0.87 -36.00 14.97
N LYS A 159 1.08 -35.66 16.24
CA LYS A 159 0.87 -34.30 16.72
C LYS A 159 1.86 -33.36 16.06
N ARG A 160 1.38 -32.17 15.69
CA ARG A 160 2.17 -31.06 15.10
C ARG A 160 1.74 -29.76 15.75
N ASN A 161 2.66 -28.82 15.85
CA ASN A 161 2.34 -27.46 16.24
C ASN A 161 2.25 -26.60 14.98
N VAL A 162 1.21 -25.78 14.90
CA VAL A 162 1.05 -24.76 13.87
C VAL A 162 1.31 -23.41 14.52
N LEU A 163 2.44 -22.79 14.19
CA LEU A 163 2.80 -21.49 14.74
C LEU A 163 2.36 -20.41 13.79
N LEU A 164 1.78 -19.36 14.32
CA LEU A 164 1.38 -18.15 13.62
C LEU A 164 2.24 -16.99 14.12
N CYS A 165 2.97 -16.36 13.22
CA CYS A 165 3.79 -15.20 13.54
C CYS A 165 3.53 -14.08 12.54
N ALA A 166 3.02 -12.94 13.03
CA ALA A 166 2.93 -11.73 12.24
C ALA A 166 4.28 -11.00 12.27
N CYS A 167 4.80 -10.65 11.11
CA CYS A 167 6.09 -9.97 10.97
C CYS A 167 6.08 -9.01 9.77
N SER A 168 7.06 -8.13 9.68
CA SER A 168 7.29 -7.33 8.48
C SER A 168 7.88 -8.18 7.35
N LYS A 169 7.82 -7.69 6.10
CA LYS A 169 8.47 -8.37 4.97
C LYS A 169 9.97 -8.59 5.16
N SER A 170 10.65 -7.66 5.82
CA SER A 170 12.07 -7.76 6.13
C SER A 170 12.37 -8.79 7.21
N GLU A 171 11.50 -8.94 8.19
CA GLU A 171 11.64 -9.91 9.27
C GLU A 171 11.29 -11.33 8.83
N ALA A 172 10.51 -11.51 7.77
CA ALA A 172 10.17 -12.85 7.25
C ALA A 172 11.39 -13.71 6.94
N TYR A 173 12.50 -13.09 6.48
CA TYR A 173 13.75 -13.80 6.28
C TYR A 173 14.37 -14.28 7.61
N LEU A 174 14.30 -13.47 8.66
CA LEU A 174 14.78 -13.84 10.01
C LEU A 174 13.93 -14.96 10.60
N VAL A 175 12.61 -14.87 10.48
CA VAL A 175 11.67 -15.92 10.91
C VAL A 175 12.00 -17.24 10.20
N LYS A 176 12.20 -17.21 8.88
CA LYS A 176 12.60 -18.40 8.12
C LYS A 176 13.88 -19.03 8.68
N ASN A 177 14.91 -18.24 8.90
CA ASN A 177 16.17 -18.74 9.40
C ASN A 177 16.05 -19.32 10.81
N ALA A 178 15.32 -18.64 11.71
CA ALA A 178 15.05 -19.11 13.06
C ALA A 178 14.38 -20.49 13.05
N VAL A 179 13.36 -20.67 12.21
CA VAL A 179 12.66 -21.95 12.08
C VAL A 179 13.61 -23.07 11.65
N TYR A 180 14.36 -22.87 10.58
CA TYR A 180 15.25 -23.92 10.05
C TYR A 180 16.49 -24.17 10.90
N GLN A 181 16.86 -23.27 11.81
CA GLN A 181 17.89 -23.54 12.82
C GLN A 181 17.42 -24.55 13.88
N VAL A 182 16.12 -24.56 14.18
CA VAL A 182 15.53 -25.45 15.20
C VAL A 182 15.01 -26.75 14.57
N ASP A 183 14.27 -26.64 13.46
CA ASP A 183 13.66 -27.77 12.77
C ASP A 183 13.78 -27.60 11.25
N ASP A 184 14.76 -28.24 10.65
CA ASP A 184 15.00 -28.24 9.21
C ASP A 184 13.93 -29.00 8.41
N SER A 185 13.12 -29.82 9.09
CA SER A 185 11.94 -30.50 8.53
C SER A 185 10.64 -29.69 8.62
N ALA A 186 10.67 -28.51 9.22
CA ALA A 186 9.49 -27.67 9.36
C ALA A 186 8.95 -27.18 8.00
N PHE A 187 7.64 -27.08 7.90
CA PHE A 187 6.98 -26.51 6.74
C PHE A 187 6.58 -25.07 7.04
N VAL A 188 7.04 -24.14 6.21
CA VAL A 188 6.83 -22.70 6.41
C VAL A 188 6.13 -22.10 5.21
N MET A 189 5.04 -21.39 5.46
CA MET A 189 4.32 -20.58 4.45
C MET A 189 4.33 -19.13 4.86
N PHE A 190 4.54 -18.25 3.89
CA PHE A 190 4.40 -16.81 4.06
C PHE A 190 3.22 -16.31 3.24
N THR A 191 2.32 -15.58 3.90
CA THR A 191 1.17 -14.92 3.26
C THR A 191 1.25 -13.43 3.49
N GLU A 192 1.15 -12.64 2.43
CA GLU A 192 1.05 -11.19 2.56
C GLU A 192 -0.29 -10.83 3.19
N THR A 193 -0.25 -9.97 4.21
CA THR A 193 -1.44 -9.40 4.84
C THR A 193 -1.63 -7.98 4.32
N SER A 194 -2.88 -7.60 4.11
CA SER A 194 -3.20 -6.22 3.68
C SER A 194 -2.87 -5.21 4.77
N GLU A 195 -3.03 -5.60 6.03
CA GLU A 195 -2.78 -4.78 7.20
C GLU A 195 -2.56 -5.68 8.42
N VAL A 196 -1.70 -5.25 9.32
CA VAL A 196 -1.52 -5.86 10.64
C VAL A 196 -1.70 -4.76 11.67
N LEU A 197 -2.64 -4.95 12.59
CA LEU A 197 -2.96 -4.02 13.67
C LEU A 197 -2.63 -4.67 14.99
N GLY A 198 -2.16 -3.88 15.95
CA GLY A 198 -1.86 -4.32 17.31
C GLY A 198 -0.45 -3.99 17.76
N GLU A 199 -0.11 -4.46 18.95
CA GLU A 199 1.17 -4.18 19.60
C GLU A 199 2.37 -4.59 18.72
N GLY A 200 3.31 -3.69 18.54
CA GLY A 200 4.47 -3.88 17.66
C GLY A 200 4.21 -3.63 16.18
N PHE A 201 2.98 -3.26 15.80
CA PHE A 201 2.57 -2.84 14.46
C PHE A 201 1.83 -1.49 14.54
N LYS A 202 1.06 -1.18 13.50
CA LYS A 202 0.29 0.05 13.45
C LYS A 202 -0.85 0.02 14.48
N GLU A 203 -0.98 1.07 15.27
CA GLU A 203 -2.17 1.28 16.09
C GLU A 203 -3.39 1.50 15.21
N SER A 204 -4.57 1.07 15.67
CA SER A 204 -5.80 1.14 14.87
C SER A 204 -6.07 2.56 14.38
N LEU A 205 -6.46 2.69 13.11
CA LEU A 205 -6.74 3.97 12.43
C LEU A 205 -8.04 4.65 12.88
N ASP A 206 -8.42 4.59 14.14
CA ASP A 206 -9.60 5.32 14.65
C ASP A 206 -9.38 6.84 14.80
N GLU A 207 -8.23 7.37 14.33
CA GLU A 207 -7.90 8.80 14.38
C GLU A 207 -7.67 9.46 12.99
N LEU A 208 -8.26 8.96 11.90
CA LEU A 208 -8.22 9.65 10.61
C LEU A 208 -9.60 10.13 10.14
#